data_b651b158e95abe797493d61b5f26d015
#
_entry.id   b651b158e95abe797493d61b5f26d015
#
_cell.length_a   1.000
_cell.length_b   1.000
_cell.length_c   1.000
_cell.angle_alpha   90.00
_cell.angle_beta   90.00
_cell.angle_gamma   90.00
#
_symmetry.space_group_name_H-M   'P 1'
#
loop_
_entity.id
_entity.type
_entity.pdbx_description
1 polymer ?
#
loop_
_entity_poly.entity_id
_entity_poly.type
_entity_poly.pdbx_seq_one_letter_code
_entity_poly.pdbx_strand_id
1 'polypeptide(L)'
;ETVYQDLALVDCLSIEENIYLGKEIVKKYFGIEVLQNKEMKQGSLNFLKEVGISINNPDRSVGELSGGQRQAVAISKGAYWTEKILILDEPTAALGVKETGRILDMILELKNKGLSIVFITHNMEHAFLVADRFFILRIGGKVGEKIKSETTQDEIVKMITGVISTT
;
A
#
# COMPACT_ATOMS: atom_id res chain seq x y z
N GLU A 1 -2.92 -0.35 -9.75
CA GLU A 1 -3.88 -0.47 -8.64
C GLU A 1 -3.77 0.74 -7.71
N THR A 2 -4.87 1.02 -6.97
CA THR A 2 -4.94 2.09 -5.97
C THR A 2 -5.43 1.53 -4.65
N VAL A 3 -4.73 1.85 -3.57
CA VAL A 3 -5.15 1.59 -2.19
C VAL A 3 -5.62 2.90 -1.59
N TYR A 4 -6.92 2.97 -1.34
CA TYR A 4 -7.58 4.13 -0.76
C TYR A 4 -7.49 4.12 0.77
N GLN A 5 -7.75 5.26 1.40
CA GLN A 5 -7.75 5.42 2.85
C GLN A 5 -8.77 4.51 3.56
N ASP A 6 -9.88 4.16 2.93
CA ASP A 6 -10.91 3.26 3.45
C ASP A 6 -10.59 1.77 3.27
N LEU A 7 -9.39 1.45 2.71
CA LEU A 7 -8.82 0.12 2.48
C LEU A 7 -9.57 -0.77 1.48
N ALA A 8 -10.85 -0.55 1.20
CA ALA A 8 -11.70 -1.38 0.34
C ALA A 8 -11.56 -2.90 0.61
N LEU A 9 -11.57 -3.28 1.88
CA LEU A 9 -11.56 -4.66 2.37
C LEU A 9 -12.95 -5.09 2.83
N VAL A 10 -13.28 -6.35 2.62
CA VAL A 10 -14.53 -6.96 3.10
C VAL A 10 -14.27 -7.66 4.41
N ASP A 11 -14.79 -7.12 5.50
CA ASP A 11 -14.47 -7.52 6.88
C ASP A 11 -14.77 -8.98 7.19
N CYS A 12 -15.84 -9.55 6.63
CA CYS A 12 -16.25 -10.94 6.88
C CYS A 12 -15.46 -11.97 6.06
N LEU A 13 -14.67 -11.54 5.09
CA LEU A 13 -13.85 -12.44 4.27
C LEU A 13 -12.46 -12.62 4.89
N SER A 14 -11.84 -13.76 4.59
CA SER A 14 -10.46 -14.06 4.95
C SER A 14 -9.46 -13.20 4.15
N ILE A 15 -8.18 -13.33 4.47
CA ILE A 15 -7.13 -12.57 3.80
C ILE A 15 -7.01 -12.97 2.33
N GLU A 16 -6.96 -14.28 2.04
CA GLU A 16 -6.87 -14.75 0.67
C GLU A 16 -8.11 -14.38 -0.15
N GLU A 17 -9.30 -14.48 0.42
CA GLU A 17 -10.53 -14.06 -0.25
C GLU A 17 -10.52 -12.57 -0.57
N ASN A 18 -10.00 -11.73 0.33
CA ASN A 18 -9.84 -10.30 0.05
C ASN A 18 -8.80 -10.03 -1.04
N ILE A 19 -7.65 -10.73 -1.04
CA ILE A 19 -6.60 -10.55 -2.06
C ILE A 19 -7.11 -10.95 -3.45
N TYR A 20 -7.83 -12.06 -3.54
CA TYR A 20 -8.32 -12.60 -4.81
C TYR A 20 -9.73 -12.14 -5.21
N LEU A 21 -10.38 -11.29 -4.42
CA LEU A 21 -11.75 -10.82 -4.68
C LEU A 21 -11.89 -10.19 -6.08
N GLY A 22 -12.73 -10.82 -6.92
CA GLY A 22 -12.91 -10.45 -8.31
C GLY A 22 -11.81 -10.92 -9.28
N LYS A 23 -10.84 -11.70 -8.77
CA LYS A 23 -9.75 -12.32 -9.56
C LYS A 23 -9.48 -13.75 -9.08
N GLU A 24 -10.56 -14.46 -8.71
CA GLU A 24 -10.49 -15.80 -8.15
C GLU A 24 -9.91 -16.79 -9.15
N ILE A 25 -9.05 -17.70 -8.65
CA ILE A 25 -8.51 -18.80 -9.46
C ILE A 25 -9.56 -19.89 -9.54
N VAL A 26 -10.05 -20.16 -10.75
CA VAL A 26 -11.02 -21.21 -11.04
C VAL A 26 -10.46 -22.24 -12.01
N LYS A 27 -10.82 -23.52 -11.83
CA LYS A 27 -10.56 -24.58 -12.80
C LYS A 27 -11.89 -25.20 -13.25
N LYS A 28 -12.01 -25.50 -14.53
CA LYS A 28 -13.20 -26.14 -15.09
C LYS A 28 -13.08 -27.67 -15.00
N TYR A 29 -14.06 -28.29 -14.35
CA TYR A 29 -14.23 -29.73 -14.28
C TYR A 29 -15.62 -30.08 -14.87
N PHE A 30 -15.64 -30.81 -15.95
CA PHE A 30 -16.91 -31.18 -16.65
C PHE A 30 -17.86 -29.98 -16.90
N GLY A 31 -17.31 -28.82 -17.22
CA GLY A 31 -18.09 -27.61 -17.48
C GLY A 31 -18.49 -26.79 -16.25
N ILE A 32 -18.17 -27.25 -15.03
CA ILE A 32 -18.40 -26.55 -13.75
C ILE A 32 -17.14 -25.84 -13.33
N GLU A 33 -17.25 -24.57 -12.96
CA GLU A 33 -16.14 -23.78 -12.41
C GLU A 33 -15.98 -24.07 -10.91
N VAL A 34 -14.77 -24.48 -10.50
CA VAL A 34 -14.44 -24.83 -9.12
C VAL A 34 -13.32 -23.93 -8.65
N LEU A 35 -13.54 -23.23 -7.54
CA LEU A 35 -12.53 -22.36 -6.89
C LEU A 35 -11.31 -23.18 -6.41
N GLN A 36 -10.13 -22.61 -6.65
CA GLN A 36 -8.87 -23.21 -6.25
C GLN A 36 -8.36 -22.60 -4.93
N ASN A 37 -9.12 -22.79 -3.84
CA ASN A 37 -8.84 -22.14 -2.54
C ASN A 37 -7.42 -22.43 -2.02
N LYS A 38 -6.91 -23.66 -2.20
CA LYS A 38 -5.55 -24.01 -1.76
C LYS A 38 -4.47 -23.22 -2.50
N GLU A 39 -4.65 -23.02 -3.81
CA GLU A 39 -3.72 -22.28 -4.65
C GLU A 39 -3.75 -20.79 -4.29
N MET A 40 -4.93 -20.20 -4.13
CA MET A 40 -5.12 -18.81 -3.69
C MET A 40 -4.51 -18.58 -2.31
N LYS A 41 -4.79 -19.45 -1.35
CA LYS A 41 -4.21 -19.37 0.01
C LYS A 41 -2.69 -19.41 -0.01
N GLN A 42 -2.10 -20.36 -0.73
CA GLN A 42 -0.65 -20.47 -0.83
C GLN A 42 -0.02 -19.26 -1.50
N GLY A 43 -0.62 -18.75 -2.57
CA GLY A 43 -0.19 -17.54 -3.27
C GLY A 43 -0.19 -16.32 -2.36
N SER A 44 -1.29 -16.10 -1.64
CA SER A 44 -1.42 -15.00 -0.66
C SER A 44 -0.36 -15.08 0.44
N LEU A 45 -0.17 -16.24 1.05
CA LEU A 45 0.80 -16.43 2.13
C LEU A 45 2.24 -16.22 1.67
N ASN A 46 2.60 -16.74 0.50
CA ASN A 46 3.93 -16.55 -0.08
C ASN A 46 4.21 -15.07 -0.30
N PHE A 47 3.24 -14.35 -0.89
CA PHE A 47 3.39 -12.92 -1.16
C PHE A 47 3.50 -12.10 0.14
N LEU A 48 2.63 -12.34 1.12
CA LEU A 48 2.70 -11.67 2.43
C LEU A 48 4.06 -11.85 3.09
N LYS A 49 4.60 -13.09 3.05
CA LYS A 49 5.93 -13.38 3.57
C LYS A 49 7.03 -12.64 2.82
N GLU A 50 6.92 -12.56 1.49
CA GLU A 50 7.87 -11.85 0.63
C GLU A 50 7.94 -10.34 0.92
N VAL A 51 6.84 -9.74 1.34
CA VAL A 51 6.77 -8.32 1.71
C VAL A 51 6.92 -8.08 3.22
N GLY A 52 7.46 -9.07 3.94
CA GLY A 52 7.80 -8.96 5.36
C GLY A 52 6.62 -9.02 6.33
N ILE A 53 5.43 -9.47 5.88
CA ILE A 53 4.24 -9.56 6.72
C ILE A 53 4.05 -10.97 7.23
N SER A 54 4.07 -11.11 8.55
CA SER A 54 3.75 -12.38 9.24
C SER A 54 2.34 -12.33 9.81
N ILE A 55 1.48 -13.23 9.34
CA ILE A 55 0.14 -13.44 9.87
C ILE A 55 0.06 -14.86 10.42
N ASN A 56 -0.18 -14.98 11.72
CA ASN A 56 -0.17 -16.26 12.42
C ASN A 56 -1.33 -17.18 12.02
N ASN A 57 -2.47 -16.60 11.64
CA ASN A 57 -3.64 -17.36 11.19
C ASN A 57 -4.26 -16.67 9.97
N PRO A 58 -4.01 -17.17 8.75
CA PRO A 58 -4.51 -16.58 7.52
C PRO A 58 -6.01 -16.81 7.27
N ASP A 59 -6.61 -17.77 7.98
CA ASP A 59 -8.04 -18.11 7.84
C ASP A 59 -8.94 -17.15 8.64
N ARG A 60 -8.34 -16.23 9.42
CA ARG A 60 -9.10 -15.21 10.14
C ARG A 60 -9.74 -14.22 9.16
N SER A 61 -10.94 -13.78 9.51
CA SER A 61 -11.56 -12.67 8.79
C SER A 61 -10.75 -11.38 8.97
N VAL A 62 -10.73 -10.55 7.94
CA VAL A 62 -9.99 -9.29 7.97
C VAL A 62 -10.53 -8.35 9.06
N GLY A 63 -11.82 -8.44 9.40
CA GLY A 63 -12.43 -7.67 10.49
C GLY A 63 -11.84 -7.94 11.88
N GLU A 64 -11.18 -9.10 12.09
CA GLU A 64 -10.52 -9.43 13.36
C GLU A 64 -9.07 -8.91 13.45
N LEU A 65 -8.55 -8.31 12.39
CA LEU A 65 -7.19 -7.80 12.32
C LEU A 65 -7.09 -6.42 12.96
N SER A 66 -5.91 -6.09 13.50
CA SER A 66 -5.62 -4.70 13.91
C SER A 66 -5.60 -3.76 12.71
N GLY A 67 -5.77 -2.46 12.94
CA GLY A 67 -5.73 -1.44 11.87
C GLY A 67 -4.47 -1.53 11.01
N GLY A 68 -3.31 -1.68 11.63
CA GLY A 68 -2.03 -1.86 10.91
C GLY A 68 -1.96 -3.16 10.11
N GLN A 69 -2.55 -4.25 10.61
CA GLN A 69 -2.65 -5.51 9.86
C GLN A 69 -3.61 -5.38 8.68
N ARG A 70 -4.75 -4.73 8.85
CA ARG A 70 -5.69 -4.44 7.76
C ARG A 70 -5.04 -3.59 6.67
N GLN A 71 -4.30 -2.55 7.06
CA GLN A 71 -3.53 -1.70 6.14
C GLN A 71 -2.53 -2.53 5.34
N ALA A 72 -1.78 -3.41 6.01
CA ALA A 72 -0.82 -4.29 5.36
C ALA A 72 -1.49 -5.24 4.36
N VAL A 73 -2.67 -5.80 4.69
CA VAL A 73 -3.45 -6.63 3.77
C VAL A 73 -3.94 -5.84 2.56
N ALA A 74 -4.43 -4.60 2.76
CA ALA A 74 -4.89 -3.74 1.67
C ALA A 74 -3.74 -3.38 0.69
N ILE A 75 -2.57 -3.03 1.22
CA ILE A 75 -1.38 -2.77 0.40
C ILE A 75 -0.94 -4.05 -0.33
N SER A 76 -0.95 -5.20 0.36
CA SER A 76 -0.62 -6.50 -0.26
C SER A 76 -1.57 -6.84 -1.39
N LYS A 77 -2.89 -6.66 -1.22
CA LYS A 77 -3.89 -6.84 -2.27
C LYS A 77 -3.56 -5.97 -3.49
N GLY A 78 -3.33 -4.67 -3.29
CA GLY A 78 -2.96 -3.76 -4.37
C GLY A 78 -1.66 -4.16 -5.06
N ALA A 79 -0.61 -4.45 -4.29
CA ALA A 79 0.71 -4.81 -4.81
C ALA A 79 0.71 -6.16 -5.55
N TYR A 80 -0.05 -7.16 -5.06
CA TYR A 80 -0.13 -8.49 -5.66
C TYR A 80 -0.62 -8.45 -7.12
N TRP A 81 -1.55 -7.53 -7.40
CA TRP A 81 -2.15 -7.39 -8.73
C TRP A 81 -1.58 -6.24 -9.55
N THR A 82 -0.58 -5.53 -9.02
CA THR A 82 0.03 -4.40 -9.72
C THR A 82 1.20 -4.85 -10.58
N GLU A 83 1.14 -4.54 -11.87
CA GLU A 83 2.25 -4.79 -12.80
C GLU A 83 3.23 -3.61 -12.88
N LYS A 84 2.75 -2.37 -12.72
CA LYS A 84 3.54 -1.16 -12.99
C LYS A 84 3.51 -0.14 -11.87
N ILE A 85 2.33 0.36 -11.51
CA ILE A 85 2.19 1.51 -10.58
C ILE A 85 1.17 1.18 -9.50
N LEU A 86 1.61 1.30 -8.25
CA LEU A 86 0.77 1.23 -7.06
C LEU A 86 0.59 2.64 -6.50
N ILE A 87 -0.66 3.07 -6.31
CA ILE A 87 -0.99 4.34 -5.68
C ILE A 87 -1.46 4.05 -4.25
N LEU A 88 -0.86 4.72 -3.28
CA LEU A 88 -1.16 4.59 -1.86
C LEU A 88 -1.63 5.94 -1.33
N ASP A 89 -2.89 6.02 -0.91
CA ASP A 89 -3.50 7.22 -0.38
C ASP A 89 -3.53 7.18 1.15
N GLU A 90 -2.73 8.02 1.79
CA GLU A 90 -2.54 8.12 3.24
C GLU A 90 -2.31 6.76 3.96
N PRO A 91 -1.40 5.89 3.48
CA PRO A 91 -1.30 4.51 3.95
C PRO A 91 -0.78 4.38 5.39
N THR A 92 -0.34 5.46 6.01
CA THR A 92 0.13 5.50 7.40
C THR A 92 -0.77 6.32 8.32
N ALA A 93 -1.92 6.80 7.82
CA ALA A 93 -2.85 7.56 8.63
C ALA A 93 -3.47 6.68 9.74
N ALA A 94 -3.67 7.28 10.91
CA ALA A 94 -4.29 6.66 12.09
C ALA A 94 -3.60 5.36 12.60
N LEU A 95 -2.34 5.13 12.25
CA LEU A 95 -1.53 4.02 12.75
C LEU A 95 -0.63 4.46 13.91
N GLY A 96 -0.36 3.54 14.84
CA GLY A 96 0.65 3.74 15.87
C GLY A 96 2.08 3.71 15.29
N VAL A 97 3.05 4.21 16.04
CA VAL A 97 4.45 4.34 15.57
C VAL A 97 5.03 3.02 15.06
N LYS A 98 4.76 1.91 15.76
CA LYS A 98 5.26 0.58 15.40
C LYS A 98 4.63 0.05 14.10
N GLU A 99 3.34 0.24 13.95
CA GLU A 99 2.59 -0.15 12.75
C GLU A 99 3.03 0.66 11.54
N THR A 100 3.18 1.98 11.72
CA THR A 100 3.70 2.89 10.70
C THR A 100 5.07 2.44 10.19
N GLY A 101 6.01 2.15 11.10
CA GLY A 101 7.33 1.64 10.70
C GLY A 101 7.24 0.41 9.81
N ARG A 102 6.41 -0.58 10.17
CA ARG A 102 6.20 -1.80 9.37
C ARG A 102 5.62 -1.52 7.98
N ILE A 103 4.68 -0.57 7.88
CA ILE A 103 4.10 -0.18 6.58
C ILE A 103 5.16 0.51 5.71
N LEU A 104 5.98 1.39 6.27
CA LEU A 104 7.06 2.05 5.54
C LEU A 104 8.14 1.04 5.08
N ASP A 105 8.51 0.09 5.93
CA ASP A 105 9.43 -1.00 5.56
C ASP A 105 8.86 -1.84 4.40
N MET A 106 7.58 -2.20 4.47
CA MET A 106 6.89 -2.91 3.40
C MET A 106 6.91 -2.13 2.07
N ILE A 107 6.68 -0.82 2.11
CA ILE A 107 6.73 0.04 0.93
C ILE A 107 8.14 0.05 0.33
N LEU A 108 9.17 0.11 1.16
CA LEU A 108 10.56 0.02 0.72
C LEU A 108 10.88 -1.33 0.08
N GLU A 109 10.40 -2.44 0.63
CA GLU A 109 10.54 -3.78 0.04
C GLU A 109 9.87 -3.88 -1.33
N LEU A 110 8.65 -3.36 -1.48
CA LEU A 110 7.94 -3.32 -2.76
C LEU A 110 8.70 -2.48 -3.80
N LYS A 111 9.23 -1.33 -3.39
CA LYS A 111 10.07 -0.47 -4.20
C LYS A 111 11.35 -1.19 -4.65
N ASN A 112 12.05 -1.87 -3.74
CA ASN A 112 13.26 -2.65 -4.03
C ASN A 112 13.00 -3.79 -5.02
N LYS A 113 11.78 -4.32 -5.06
CA LYS A 113 11.31 -5.30 -6.06
C LYS A 113 11.00 -4.68 -7.42
N GLY A 114 11.19 -3.37 -7.59
CA GLY A 114 10.99 -2.65 -8.85
C GLY A 114 9.60 -2.11 -9.08
N LEU A 115 8.71 -2.15 -8.06
CA LEU A 115 7.38 -1.57 -8.19
C LEU A 115 7.47 -0.03 -8.10
N SER A 116 6.87 0.65 -9.07
CA SER A 116 6.71 2.11 -9.00
C SER A 116 5.57 2.46 -8.06
N ILE A 117 5.84 3.34 -7.08
CA ILE A 117 4.87 3.68 -6.04
C ILE A 117 4.61 5.19 -6.03
N VAL A 118 3.35 5.57 -6.08
CA VAL A 118 2.88 6.93 -5.78
C VAL A 118 2.38 6.94 -4.35
N PHE A 119 3.13 7.58 -3.46
CA PHE A 119 2.83 7.66 -2.04
C PHE A 119 2.25 9.04 -1.74
N ILE A 120 0.95 9.11 -1.47
CA ILE A 120 0.25 10.36 -1.15
C ILE A 120 0.17 10.47 0.36
N THR A 121 0.69 11.58 0.92
CA THR A 121 0.63 11.83 2.35
C THR A 121 0.84 13.31 2.67
N HIS A 122 0.35 13.75 3.81
CA HIS A 122 0.67 15.03 4.41
C HIS A 122 1.79 14.92 5.47
N ASN A 123 2.24 13.70 5.81
CA ASN A 123 3.33 13.48 6.76
C ASN A 123 4.69 13.49 6.05
N MET A 124 5.44 14.57 6.24
CA MET A 124 6.72 14.77 5.57
C MET A 124 7.81 13.80 6.04
N GLU A 125 7.80 13.41 7.32
CA GLU A 125 8.77 12.43 7.82
C GLU A 125 8.62 11.10 7.10
N HIS A 126 7.38 10.60 6.97
CA HIS A 126 7.10 9.36 6.25
C HIS A 126 7.45 9.47 4.76
N ALA A 127 7.09 10.60 4.12
CA ALA A 127 7.42 10.83 2.72
C ALA A 127 8.94 10.82 2.50
N PHE A 128 9.73 11.47 3.35
CA PHE A 128 11.19 11.50 3.24
C PHE A 128 11.84 10.14 3.47
N LEU A 129 11.22 9.24 4.23
CA LEU A 129 11.76 7.90 4.40
C LEU A 129 11.71 7.08 3.11
N VAL A 130 10.62 7.14 2.36
CA VAL A 130 10.34 6.21 1.25
C VAL A 130 10.49 6.81 -0.15
N ALA A 131 10.28 8.12 -0.34
CA ALA A 131 10.26 8.74 -1.65
C ALA A 131 11.66 9.02 -2.21
N ASP A 132 11.79 8.99 -3.54
CA ASP A 132 12.96 9.47 -4.27
C ASP A 132 12.73 10.87 -4.85
N ARG A 133 11.46 11.20 -5.12
CA ARG A 133 11.03 12.46 -5.74
C ARG A 133 9.72 12.91 -5.11
N PHE A 134 9.58 14.21 -4.93
CA PHE A 134 8.40 14.86 -4.38
C PHE A 134 7.68 15.66 -5.44
N PHE A 135 6.37 15.51 -5.48
CA PHE A 135 5.47 16.29 -6.29
C PHE A 135 4.54 17.07 -5.36
N ILE A 136 4.71 18.39 -5.30
CA ILE A 136 4.05 19.22 -4.31
C ILE A 136 2.80 19.83 -4.92
N LEU A 137 1.65 19.52 -4.31
CA LEU A 137 0.34 20.09 -4.66
C LEU A 137 -0.16 21.01 -3.56
N ARG A 138 -0.77 22.10 -3.96
CA ARG A 138 -1.41 23.07 -3.05
C ARG A 138 -2.61 23.69 -3.74
N ILE A 139 -3.79 23.69 -3.07
CA ILE A 139 -5.03 24.32 -3.54
C ILE A 139 -5.33 23.94 -5.01
N GLY A 140 -5.26 22.62 -5.31
CA GLY A 140 -5.57 22.08 -6.63
C GLY A 140 -4.51 22.32 -7.72
N GLY A 141 -3.39 22.98 -7.41
CA GLY A 141 -2.31 23.26 -8.37
C GLY A 141 -0.98 22.61 -8.00
N LYS A 142 -0.13 22.35 -9.00
CA LYS A 142 1.27 21.97 -8.80
C LYS A 142 2.06 23.18 -8.34
N VAL A 143 2.70 23.09 -7.18
CA VAL A 143 3.59 24.13 -6.63
C VAL A 143 5.04 23.88 -7.03
N GLY A 144 5.44 22.63 -7.11
CA GLY A 144 6.78 22.27 -7.50
C GLY A 144 7.05 20.77 -7.54
N GLU A 145 8.27 20.45 -7.96
CA GLU A 145 8.79 19.10 -8.00
C GLU A 145 10.24 19.13 -7.50
N LYS A 146 10.62 18.15 -6.66
CA LYS A 146 11.95 18.08 -6.06
C LYS A 146 12.46 16.64 -6.03
N ILE A 147 13.73 16.46 -6.27
CA ILE A 147 14.44 15.20 -6.03
C ILE A 147 14.90 15.17 -4.57
N LYS A 148 14.77 14.04 -3.90
CA LYS A 148 15.10 13.89 -2.47
C LYS A 148 16.52 14.37 -2.12
N SER A 149 17.50 14.06 -2.97
CA SER A 149 18.90 14.44 -2.76
C SER A 149 19.17 15.94 -2.91
N GLU A 150 18.24 16.70 -3.47
CA GLU A 150 18.39 18.12 -3.83
C GLU A 150 17.49 19.03 -2.99
N THR A 151 16.80 18.50 -1.97
CA THR A 151 15.86 19.26 -1.16
C THR A 151 15.92 18.84 0.30
N THR A 152 15.28 19.63 1.16
CA THR A 152 15.11 19.36 2.58
C THR A 152 13.64 19.30 2.94
N GLN A 153 13.34 18.65 4.09
CA GLN A 153 11.98 18.60 4.62
C GLN A 153 11.41 20.00 4.85
N ASP A 154 12.21 20.92 5.39
CA ASP A 154 11.83 22.32 5.66
C ASP A 154 11.47 23.06 4.36
N GLU A 155 12.22 22.84 3.27
CA GLU A 155 11.92 23.42 1.96
C GLU A 155 10.57 22.94 1.43
N ILE A 156 10.30 21.64 1.47
CA ILE A 156 9.01 21.08 1.03
C ILE A 156 7.86 21.63 1.86
N VAL A 157 8.00 21.72 3.18
CA VAL A 157 6.98 22.29 4.06
C VAL A 157 6.71 23.76 3.71
N LYS A 158 7.74 24.56 3.45
CA LYS A 158 7.59 25.97 3.01
C LYS A 158 6.84 26.08 1.68
N MET A 159 7.08 25.17 0.75
CA MET A 159 6.36 25.12 -0.52
C MET A 159 4.87 24.76 -0.30
N ILE A 160 4.56 23.77 0.53
CA ILE A 160 3.19 23.38 0.86
C ILE A 160 2.43 24.52 1.54
N THR A 161 3.07 25.24 2.48
CA THR A 161 2.46 26.35 3.22
C THR A 161 2.38 27.65 2.41
N GLY A 162 3.13 27.75 1.30
CA GLY A 162 3.16 28.92 0.44
C GLY A 162 4.08 30.04 0.94
N VAL A 163 4.99 29.73 1.87
CA VAL A 163 6.03 30.67 2.34
C VAL A 163 7.09 30.90 1.25
N ILE A 164 7.29 29.92 0.36
CA ILE A 164 8.13 30.03 -0.84
C ILE A 164 7.27 29.63 -2.04
N SER A 165 7.00 30.57 -2.94
CA SER A 165 6.49 30.27 -4.29
C SER A 165 7.71 30.13 -5.19
N THR A 166 7.93 28.95 -5.76
CA THR A 166 8.83 28.79 -6.90
C THR A 166 8.12 29.36 -8.13
N THR A 167 8.61 30.46 -8.64
CA THR A 167 8.34 30.96 -10.00
C THR A 167 8.82 29.96 -11.03
#